data_6534873791a93289a6221e6a97fe973f
#
_entry.id   6534873791a93289a6221e6a97fe973f
#
_cell.length_a   1.000
_cell.length_b   1.000
_cell.length_c   1.000
_cell.angle_alpha   90.00
_cell.angle_beta   90.00
_cell.angle_gamma   90.00
#
_symmetry.space_group_name_H-M   'P 1'
#
loop_
_entity.id
_entity.type
_entity.pdbx_description
1 polymer ?
#
loop_
_entity_poly.entity_id
_entity_poly.type
_entity_poly.pdbx_seq_one_letter_code
_entity_poly.pdbx_strand_id
1 'polypeptide(L)'
;MNISLIGVGVQGSAILSTLRGIYEISRIDCADLNIARARRVKSRLKDDRIRCLRVDASNLHSLLKVLKRADIVINATLPKFNRKIMEAALKCGAHYIDLASDDPLGELELKDRWVDAGLTAAITQGGPFTLNAPVRAVAESMDAVREIRLRHGWRRADSEPVPVWSPSWCPEVALSEWESSPVIYRGGVYEKAPTFSGMEDYHFPGPLGQLTVCHVDYEPVYTLPRFIDKGLNYVDCKIPPDLIAGSLIKMGLASRKTVKVKGVKVAPRDLLLTLLPHPADIYEIGNPYPNVHLCYLGEIEGERKGVRILHKVYRLTSASENVEKYGVRWADVSVPVAVVTLMLISGEIEPGIYPPEGLPQQFLKNLADWGFEFQNVEYNIQ
;
A
#
# COMPACT_ATOMS: atom_id res chain seq x y z
N MET A 1 -8.03 10.24 20.98
CA MET A 1 -8.60 9.16 20.15
C MET A 1 -8.01 7.80 20.47
N ASN A 2 -8.81 6.73 20.28
CA ASN A 2 -8.40 5.34 20.47
C ASN A 2 -8.21 4.69 19.09
N ILE A 3 -7.02 4.18 18.83
CA ILE A 3 -6.71 3.49 17.59
C ILE A 3 -6.73 1.98 17.81
N SER A 4 -7.31 1.22 16.89
CA SER A 4 -7.13 -0.23 16.81
C SER A 4 -6.35 -0.58 15.55
N LEU A 5 -5.10 -1.00 15.70
CA LEU A 5 -4.27 -1.49 14.62
C LEU A 5 -4.34 -3.01 14.57
N ILE A 6 -4.80 -3.55 13.44
CA ILE A 6 -4.94 -4.99 13.18
C ILE A 6 -3.85 -5.43 12.20
N GLY A 7 -3.08 -6.43 12.62
CA GLY A 7 -1.92 -6.92 11.89
C GLY A 7 -0.63 -6.22 12.31
N VAL A 8 0.25 -6.98 12.96
CA VAL A 8 1.54 -6.49 13.48
C VAL A 8 2.68 -7.21 12.75
N GLY A 9 2.59 -7.20 11.43
CA GLY A 9 3.69 -7.56 10.53
C GLY A 9 4.69 -6.42 10.39
N VAL A 10 5.44 -6.42 9.31
CA VAL A 10 6.46 -5.38 9.02
C VAL A 10 5.81 -4.00 8.93
N GLN A 11 4.75 -3.90 8.12
CA GLN A 11 4.06 -2.63 7.86
C GLN A 11 3.33 -2.12 9.11
N GLY A 12 2.53 -2.98 9.76
CA GLY A 12 1.83 -2.59 10.98
C GLY A 12 2.79 -2.17 12.12
N SER A 13 3.96 -2.79 12.19
CA SER A 13 5.00 -2.41 13.16
C SER A 13 5.60 -1.03 12.86
N ALA A 14 5.81 -0.71 11.58
CA ALA A 14 6.28 0.61 11.14
C ALA A 14 5.21 1.69 11.44
N ILE A 15 3.95 1.42 11.10
CA ILE A 15 2.82 2.31 11.41
C ILE A 15 2.77 2.58 12.91
N LEU A 16 2.84 1.53 13.73
CA LEU A 16 2.81 1.65 15.18
C LEU A 16 3.94 2.54 15.72
N SER A 17 5.13 2.43 15.12
CA SER A 17 6.29 3.28 15.48
C SER A 17 6.05 4.75 15.14
N THR A 18 5.47 5.03 13.98
CA THR A 18 5.18 6.41 13.52
C THR A 18 4.06 7.05 14.34
N LEU A 19 3.00 6.29 14.67
CA LEU A 19 1.86 6.79 15.49
C LEU A 19 2.26 7.22 16.89
N ARG A 20 3.41 6.77 17.41
CA ARG A 20 3.91 7.21 18.73
C ARG A 20 4.14 8.72 18.80
N GLY A 21 4.48 9.35 17.68
CA GLY A 21 4.66 10.81 17.58
C GLY A 21 3.37 11.62 17.64
N ILE A 22 2.20 10.97 17.63
CA ILE A 22 0.89 11.64 17.62
C ILE A 22 0.36 11.71 19.05
N TYR A 23 0.31 12.91 19.62
CA TYR A 23 -0.10 13.13 21.02
C TYR A 23 -1.62 13.03 21.22
N GLU A 24 -2.40 13.24 20.17
CA GLU A 24 -3.86 13.16 20.15
C GLU A 24 -4.37 11.71 20.31
N ILE A 25 -3.47 10.73 20.17
CA ILE A 25 -3.78 9.32 20.39
C ILE A 25 -3.62 8.99 21.87
N SER A 26 -4.72 8.69 22.53
CA SER A 26 -4.73 8.33 23.96
C SER A 26 -4.45 6.84 24.20
N ARG A 27 -4.78 5.98 23.22
CA ARG A 27 -4.64 4.53 23.32
C ARG A 27 -4.47 3.88 21.97
N ILE A 28 -3.65 2.84 21.90
CA ILE A 28 -3.45 2.01 20.71
C ILE A 28 -3.69 0.54 21.08
N ASP A 29 -4.78 -0.03 20.59
CA ASP A 29 -5.01 -1.47 20.66
C ASP A 29 -4.30 -2.16 19.50
N CYS A 30 -3.16 -2.76 19.80
CA CYS A 30 -2.29 -3.46 18.85
C CYS A 30 -2.71 -4.94 18.80
N ALA A 31 -3.40 -5.35 17.73
CA ALA A 31 -4.05 -6.64 17.64
C ALA A 31 -3.47 -7.51 16.51
N ASP A 32 -3.16 -8.76 16.80
CA ASP A 32 -2.65 -9.76 15.84
C ASP A 32 -3.16 -11.15 16.18
N LEU A 33 -3.24 -12.04 15.20
CA LEU A 33 -3.53 -13.44 15.42
C LEU A 33 -2.45 -14.09 16.32
N ASN A 34 -1.20 -13.69 16.09
CA ASN A 34 -0.05 -14.03 16.92
C ASN A 34 0.26 -12.90 17.92
N ILE A 35 -0.36 -12.95 19.11
CA ILE A 35 -0.18 -11.94 20.16
C ILE A 35 1.28 -11.75 20.58
N ALA A 36 2.16 -12.75 20.38
CA ALA A 36 3.57 -12.62 20.72
C ALA A 36 4.27 -11.57 19.84
N ARG A 37 3.86 -11.38 18.58
CA ARG A 37 4.34 -10.29 17.72
C ARG A 37 3.98 -8.92 18.29
N ALA A 38 2.72 -8.72 18.65
CA ALA A 38 2.27 -7.47 19.27
C ALA A 38 3.06 -7.14 20.55
N ARG A 39 3.29 -8.14 21.41
CA ARG A 39 4.09 -7.98 22.63
C ARG A 39 5.55 -7.63 22.33
N ARG A 40 6.17 -8.26 21.32
CA ARG A 40 7.55 -7.98 20.90
C ARG A 40 7.69 -6.52 20.44
N VAL A 41 6.75 -6.04 19.61
CA VAL A 41 6.76 -4.66 19.12
C VAL A 41 6.53 -3.68 20.26
N LYS A 42 5.54 -3.91 21.15
CA LYS A 42 5.34 -3.09 22.33
C LYS A 42 6.60 -2.97 23.18
N SER A 43 7.29 -4.09 23.46
CA SER A 43 8.51 -4.08 24.30
C SER A 43 9.66 -3.26 23.69
N ARG A 44 9.74 -3.21 22.35
CA ARG A 44 10.72 -2.38 21.63
C ARG A 44 10.36 -0.90 21.66
N LEU A 45 9.08 -0.59 21.44
CA LEU A 45 8.60 0.79 21.34
C LEU A 45 8.51 1.48 22.70
N LYS A 46 8.31 0.75 23.80
CA LYS A 46 8.21 1.26 25.17
C LYS A 46 7.16 2.39 25.29
N ASP A 47 5.99 2.19 24.70
CA ASP A 47 4.88 3.13 24.75
C ASP A 47 3.72 2.52 25.55
N ASP A 48 3.39 3.14 26.69
CA ASP A 48 2.39 2.63 27.62
C ASP A 48 0.96 2.72 27.07
N ARG A 49 0.71 3.54 26.06
CA ARG A 49 -0.57 3.63 25.36
C ARG A 49 -0.89 2.35 24.59
N ILE A 50 0.12 1.52 24.27
CA ILE A 50 -0.04 0.30 23.48
C ILE A 50 -0.56 -0.84 24.35
N ARG A 51 -1.69 -1.43 23.95
CA ARG A 51 -2.24 -2.67 24.52
C ARG A 51 -2.20 -3.77 23.48
N CYS A 52 -1.72 -4.94 23.87
CA CYS A 52 -1.64 -6.09 22.97
C CYS A 52 -2.88 -6.97 23.12
N LEU A 53 -3.54 -7.24 22.00
CA LEU A 53 -4.74 -8.06 21.92
C LEU A 53 -4.56 -9.18 20.90
N ARG A 54 -5.28 -10.29 21.10
CA ARG A 54 -5.39 -11.33 20.07
C ARG A 54 -6.65 -11.07 19.25
N VAL A 55 -6.53 -11.11 17.92
CA VAL A 55 -7.65 -10.99 16.98
C VAL A 55 -7.51 -12.00 15.84
N ASP A 56 -8.62 -12.58 15.44
CA ASP A 56 -8.73 -13.33 14.19
C ASP A 56 -9.52 -12.47 13.19
N ALA A 57 -8.83 -11.93 12.18
CA ALA A 57 -9.43 -11.08 11.17
C ALA A 57 -10.44 -11.81 10.27
N SER A 58 -10.42 -13.14 10.25
CA SER A 58 -11.43 -13.95 9.54
C SER A 58 -12.76 -14.06 10.30
N ASN A 59 -12.78 -13.69 11.57
CA ASN A 59 -13.93 -13.87 12.47
C ASN A 59 -14.51 -12.52 12.92
N LEU A 60 -15.72 -12.20 12.45
CA LEU A 60 -16.40 -10.94 12.76
C LEU A 60 -16.61 -10.72 14.26
N HIS A 61 -16.97 -11.76 15.02
CA HIS A 61 -17.15 -11.63 16.48
C HIS A 61 -15.83 -11.29 17.18
N SER A 62 -14.71 -11.89 16.73
CA SER A 62 -13.37 -11.55 17.23
C SER A 62 -13.02 -10.08 16.95
N LEU A 63 -13.32 -9.59 15.76
CA LEU A 63 -13.13 -8.19 15.36
C LEU A 63 -13.96 -7.24 16.22
N LEU A 64 -15.28 -7.45 16.32
CA LEU A 64 -16.18 -6.60 17.11
C LEU A 64 -15.75 -6.50 18.59
N LYS A 65 -15.22 -7.58 19.18
CA LYS A 65 -14.72 -7.57 20.54
C LYS A 65 -13.51 -6.65 20.72
N VAL A 66 -12.61 -6.63 19.72
CA VAL A 66 -11.38 -5.80 19.75
C VAL A 66 -11.69 -4.36 19.40
N LEU A 67 -12.59 -4.13 18.43
CA LEU A 67 -12.88 -2.79 17.88
C LEU A 67 -13.90 -1.98 18.69
N LYS A 68 -14.53 -2.56 19.70
CA LYS A 68 -15.64 -1.94 20.48
C LYS A 68 -15.37 -0.52 20.97
N ARG A 69 -14.11 -0.11 21.13
CA ARG A 69 -13.72 1.21 21.64
C ARG A 69 -12.82 1.97 20.69
N ALA A 70 -12.70 1.49 19.45
CA ALA A 70 -11.89 2.16 18.44
C ALA A 70 -12.64 3.38 17.91
N ASP A 71 -11.94 4.49 17.80
CA ASP A 71 -12.38 5.64 17.01
C ASP A 71 -11.89 5.52 15.57
N ILE A 72 -10.69 4.92 15.38
CA ILE A 72 -10.11 4.63 14.07
C ILE A 72 -9.56 3.20 14.06
N VAL A 73 -9.85 2.46 13.01
CA VAL A 73 -9.32 1.12 12.73
C VAL A 73 -8.29 1.21 11.62
N ILE A 74 -7.06 0.77 11.89
CA ILE A 74 -6.01 0.65 10.88
C ILE A 74 -5.81 -0.83 10.59
N ASN A 75 -6.09 -1.23 9.34
CA ASN A 75 -5.94 -2.60 8.88
C ASN A 75 -4.62 -2.79 8.13
N ALA A 76 -3.67 -3.43 8.77
CA ALA A 76 -2.38 -3.85 8.19
C ALA A 76 -2.30 -5.37 8.01
N THR A 77 -3.45 -6.02 7.76
CA THR A 77 -3.56 -7.45 7.45
C THR A 77 -3.61 -7.67 5.94
N LEU A 78 -3.90 -8.91 5.52
CA LEU A 78 -4.08 -9.25 4.10
C LEU A 78 -5.35 -8.62 3.52
N PRO A 79 -5.35 -8.13 2.28
CA PRO A 79 -6.49 -7.47 1.63
C PRO A 79 -7.78 -8.28 1.65
N LYS A 80 -7.71 -9.61 1.55
CA LYS A 80 -8.86 -10.52 1.64
C LYS A 80 -9.74 -10.34 2.90
N PHE A 81 -9.24 -9.66 3.92
CA PHE A 81 -9.99 -9.38 5.15
C PHE A 81 -10.62 -7.99 5.17
N ASN A 82 -10.32 -7.10 4.21
CA ASN A 82 -10.74 -5.70 4.20
C ASN A 82 -12.24 -5.56 4.42
N ARG A 83 -13.07 -6.18 3.57
CA ARG A 83 -14.54 -6.05 3.65
C ARG A 83 -15.09 -6.47 5.02
N LYS A 84 -14.51 -7.49 5.64
CA LYS A 84 -14.94 -7.94 6.97
C LYS A 84 -14.53 -6.97 8.07
N ILE A 85 -13.33 -6.40 7.97
CA ILE A 85 -12.84 -5.41 8.94
C ILE A 85 -13.58 -4.08 8.76
N MET A 86 -13.85 -3.66 7.51
CA MET A 86 -14.70 -2.49 7.20
C MET A 86 -16.11 -2.64 7.80
N GLU A 87 -16.73 -3.82 7.65
CA GLU A 87 -18.02 -4.10 8.26
C GLU A 87 -17.97 -4.01 9.79
N ALA A 88 -16.91 -4.53 10.41
CA ALA A 88 -16.73 -4.45 11.85
C ALA A 88 -16.49 -3.01 12.32
N ALA A 89 -15.71 -2.22 11.57
CA ALA A 89 -15.46 -0.81 11.85
C ALA A 89 -16.77 0.00 11.80
N LEU A 90 -17.57 -0.14 10.73
CA LEU A 90 -18.90 0.49 10.61
C LEU A 90 -19.81 0.13 11.78
N LYS A 91 -19.88 -1.15 12.18
CA LYS A 91 -20.71 -1.60 13.31
C LYS A 91 -20.25 -1.04 14.65
N CYS A 92 -18.96 -0.69 14.77
CA CYS A 92 -18.38 -0.08 15.96
C CYS A 92 -18.39 1.45 15.95
N GLY A 93 -18.82 2.09 14.84
CA GLY A 93 -18.80 3.54 14.69
C GLY A 93 -17.39 4.11 14.56
N ALA A 94 -16.47 3.38 13.92
CA ALA A 94 -15.07 3.76 13.78
C ALA A 94 -14.71 4.08 12.32
N HIS A 95 -13.85 5.08 12.11
CA HIS A 95 -13.19 5.31 10.82
C HIS A 95 -12.28 4.14 10.47
N TYR A 96 -11.91 4.02 9.21
CA TYR A 96 -11.12 2.90 8.70
C TYR A 96 -9.98 3.36 7.81
N ILE A 97 -8.83 2.69 7.92
CA ILE A 97 -7.67 2.85 7.03
C ILE A 97 -7.15 1.47 6.67
N ASP A 98 -6.84 1.21 5.40
CA ASP A 98 -6.07 0.04 4.97
C ASP A 98 -4.92 0.39 4.05
N LEU A 99 -4.12 -0.62 3.68
CA LEU A 99 -2.86 -0.45 2.95
C LEU A 99 -2.95 -0.89 1.49
N ALA A 100 -3.85 -1.81 1.17
CA ALA A 100 -4.02 -2.40 -0.16
C ALA A 100 -5.39 -3.06 -0.26
N SER A 101 -5.90 -3.26 -1.47
CA SER A 101 -7.20 -3.89 -1.72
C SER A 101 -7.14 -4.91 -2.86
N ASP A 102 -7.81 -6.05 -2.66
CA ASP A 102 -8.05 -7.04 -3.73
C ASP A 102 -9.27 -6.64 -4.61
N ASP A 103 -10.07 -5.66 -4.18
CA ASP A 103 -11.32 -5.24 -4.85
C ASP A 103 -11.61 -3.75 -4.59
N PRO A 104 -10.74 -2.82 -5.05
CA PRO A 104 -10.87 -1.40 -4.72
C PRO A 104 -12.16 -0.77 -5.28
N LEU A 105 -12.63 -1.20 -6.45
CA LEU A 105 -13.89 -0.71 -7.01
C LEU A 105 -15.09 -1.13 -6.18
N GLY A 106 -15.16 -2.39 -5.78
CA GLY A 106 -16.24 -2.86 -4.94
C GLY A 106 -16.19 -2.27 -3.51
N GLU A 107 -15.02 -1.89 -2.99
CA GLU A 107 -14.93 -1.13 -1.74
C GLU A 107 -15.49 0.27 -1.92
N LEU A 108 -15.19 0.96 -3.03
CA LEU A 108 -15.74 2.28 -3.35
C LEU A 108 -17.28 2.27 -3.49
N GLU A 109 -17.89 1.19 -3.95
CA GLU A 109 -19.35 1.03 -4.02
C GLU A 109 -20.04 1.07 -2.65
N LEU A 110 -19.31 0.87 -1.56
CA LEU A 110 -19.85 0.97 -0.20
C LEU A 110 -19.95 2.42 0.31
N LYS A 111 -19.59 3.42 -0.49
CA LYS A 111 -19.47 4.83 -0.08
C LYS A 111 -20.69 5.35 0.66
N ASP A 112 -21.90 5.11 0.15
CA ASP A 112 -23.14 5.64 0.75
C ASP A 112 -23.32 5.15 2.20
N ARG A 113 -22.97 3.90 2.49
CA ARG A 113 -23.03 3.34 3.85
C ARG A 113 -22.09 4.08 4.82
N TRP A 114 -20.93 4.54 4.34
CA TRP A 114 -19.97 5.30 5.15
C TRP A 114 -20.43 6.75 5.33
N VAL A 115 -21.00 7.34 4.29
CA VAL A 115 -21.62 8.68 4.36
C VAL A 115 -22.78 8.68 5.35
N ASP A 116 -23.71 7.72 5.26
CA ASP A 116 -24.86 7.60 6.14
C ASP A 116 -24.47 7.39 7.61
N ALA A 117 -23.34 6.72 7.83
CA ALA A 117 -22.78 6.51 9.17
C ALA A 117 -22.00 7.72 9.71
N GLY A 118 -21.76 8.76 8.90
CA GLY A 118 -20.90 9.89 9.25
C GLY A 118 -19.43 9.50 9.44
N LEU A 119 -18.97 8.45 8.75
CA LEU A 119 -17.65 7.86 8.90
C LEU A 119 -16.85 7.90 7.60
N THR A 120 -15.54 7.81 7.72
CA THR A 120 -14.60 7.80 6.59
C THR A 120 -13.81 6.51 6.55
N ALA A 121 -13.67 5.93 5.34
CA ALA A 121 -12.71 4.88 5.04
C ALA A 121 -11.65 5.40 4.07
N ALA A 122 -10.39 5.42 4.49
CA ALA A 122 -9.25 5.70 3.64
C ALA A 122 -8.64 4.36 3.19
N ILE A 123 -8.91 3.96 1.96
CA ILE A 123 -8.47 2.68 1.40
C ILE A 123 -7.15 2.84 0.64
N THR A 124 -6.38 1.75 0.50
CA THR A 124 -5.15 1.67 -0.31
C THR A 124 -4.07 2.71 0.06
N GLN A 125 -3.89 2.98 1.36
CA GLN A 125 -2.94 4.00 1.85
C GLN A 125 -1.50 3.48 1.95
N GLY A 126 -1.20 2.31 1.39
CA GLY A 126 0.12 1.68 1.50
C GLY A 126 1.07 2.01 0.38
N GLY A 127 2.37 2.00 0.69
CA GLY A 127 3.49 1.94 -0.25
C GLY A 127 3.45 2.94 -1.41
N PRO A 128 3.45 2.45 -2.65
CA PRO A 128 3.54 3.29 -3.84
C PRO A 128 2.27 4.11 -4.11
N PHE A 129 1.14 3.76 -3.50
CA PHE A 129 -0.17 4.30 -3.87
C PHE A 129 -0.38 5.75 -3.42
N THR A 130 0.36 6.21 -2.41
CA THR A 130 0.38 7.63 -2.01
C THR A 130 0.75 8.57 -3.18
N LEU A 131 1.52 8.08 -4.16
CA LEU A 131 1.84 8.80 -5.40
C LEU A 131 0.59 9.25 -6.18
N ASN A 132 -0.53 8.57 -6.04
CA ASN A 132 -1.75 8.90 -6.78
C ASN A 132 -2.30 10.28 -6.40
N ALA A 133 -2.10 10.72 -5.15
CA ALA A 133 -2.54 12.04 -4.72
C ALA A 133 -1.85 13.18 -5.50
N PRO A 134 -0.50 13.27 -5.60
CA PRO A 134 0.13 14.29 -6.43
C PRO A 134 -0.09 14.05 -7.94
N VAL A 135 -0.27 12.81 -8.41
CA VAL A 135 -0.65 12.53 -9.80
C VAL A 135 -2.00 13.18 -10.12
N ARG A 136 -3.01 13.01 -9.27
CA ARG A 136 -4.30 13.70 -9.42
C ARG A 136 -4.15 15.22 -9.35
N ALA A 137 -3.40 15.76 -8.41
CA ALA A 137 -3.21 17.20 -8.28
C ALA A 137 -2.61 17.83 -9.55
N VAL A 138 -1.65 17.14 -10.18
CA VAL A 138 -1.09 17.54 -11.48
C VAL A 138 -2.14 17.43 -12.58
N ALA A 139 -2.87 16.31 -12.66
CA ALA A 139 -3.93 16.12 -13.66
C ALA A 139 -5.00 17.22 -13.56
N GLU A 140 -5.37 17.66 -12.36
CA GLU A 140 -6.31 18.77 -12.14
C GLU A 140 -5.80 20.10 -12.72
N SER A 141 -4.50 20.33 -12.78
CA SER A 141 -3.88 21.54 -13.35
C SER A 141 -3.85 21.55 -14.89
N MET A 142 -4.17 20.43 -15.52
CA MET A 142 -4.20 20.27 -16.99
C MET A 142 -5.62 20.48 -17.52
N ASP A 143 -5.75 20.88 -18.80
CA ASP A 143 -7.05 21.02 -19.48
C ASP A 143 -7.60 19.66 -19.92
N ALA A 144 -6.71 18.77 -20.36
CA ALA A 144 -7.03 17.38 -20.71
C ALA A 144 -5.88 16.45 -20.27
N VAL A 145 -6.23 15.21 -19.89
CA VAL A 145 -5.28 14.15 -19.52
C VAL A 145 -5.53 12.96 -20.43
N ARG A 146 -4.52 12.53 -21.17
CA ARG A 146 -4.63 11.41 -22.10
C ARG A 146 -4.22 10.09 -21.47
N GLU A 147 -3.04 10.10 -20.83
CA GLU A 147 -2.42 8.87 -20.33
C GLU A 147 -1.76 9.11 -18.98
N ILE A 148 -1.85 8.10 -18.12
CA ILE A 148 -1.08 8.01 -16.87
C ILE A 148 -0.33 6.69 -16.87
N ARG A 149 0.99 6.75 -16.74
CA ARG A 149 1.86 5.59 -16.67
C ARG A 149 2.57 5.57 -15.33
N LEU A 150 2.26 4.58 -14.51
CA LEU A 150 2.90 4.39 -13.21
C LEU A 150 4.10 3.45 -13.37
N ARG A 151 5.26 3.87 -12.85
CA ARG A 151 6.52 3.12 -12.91
C ARG A 151 7.12 3.11 -11.51
N HIS A 152 7.17 1.95 -10.91
CA HIS A 152 7.79 1.81 -9.60
C HIS A 152 9.04 0.95 -9.75
N GLY A 153 10.14 1.43 -9.18
CA GLY A 153 11.42 0.77 -9.28
C GLY A 153 12.10 0.65 -7.92
N TRP A 154 12.91 -0.39 -7.77
CA TRP A 154 13.78 -0.55 -6.62
C TRP A 154 15.10 -1.20 -7.02
N ARG A 155 16.16 -0.77 -6.34
CA ARG A 155 17.49 -1.33 -6.52
C ARG A 155 18.20 -1.40 -5.18
N ARG A 156 18.80 -2.53 -4.87
CA ARG A 156 19.67 -2.65 -3.70
C ARG A 156 20.87 -1.75 -3.85
N ALA A 157 21.19 -1.03 -2.78
CA ALA A 157 22.37 -0.18 -2.70
C ALA A 157 23.61 -0.94 -2.19
N ASP A 158 23.39 -2.07 -1.53
CA ASP A 158 24.45 -2.93 -1.02
C ASP A 158 24.63 -4.19 -1.88
N SER A 159 25.82 -4.80 -1.83
CA SER A 159 26.18 -6.00 -2.58
C SER A 159 26.03 -7.30 -1.80
N GLU A 160 25.60 -7.22 -0.53
CA GLU A 160 25.46 -8.40 0.31
C GLU A 160 24.35 -9.33 -0.23
N PRO A 161 24.60 -10.63 -0.37
CA PRO A 161 23.61 -11.56 -0.89
C PRO A 161 22.42 -11.71 0.07
N VAL A 162 21.20 -11.64 -0.44
CA VAL A 162 20.01 -12.08 0.31
C VAL A 162 19.91 -13.60 0.14
N PRO A 163 20.06 -14.38 1.19
CA PRO A 163 20.18 -15.84 1.05
C PRO A 163 18.86 -16.53 0.68
N VAL A 164 17.72 -15.86 0.82
CA VAL A 164 16.39 -16.43 0.55
C VAL A 164 15.49 -15.40 -0.12
N TRP A 165 14.64 -15.83 -1.04
CA TRP A 165 13.53 -15.01 -1.54
C TRP A 165 12.61 -14.62 -0.37
N SER A 166 12.61 -13.35 -0.04
CA SER A 166 11.84 -12.81 1.09
C SER A 166 11.36 -11.41 0.75
N PRO A 167 10.19 -11.29 0.14
CA PRO A 167 9.53 -9.99 -0.06
C PRO A 167 9.39 -9.26 1.27
N SER A 168 9.85 -8.02 1.32
CA SER A 168 9.96 -7.26 2.58
C SER A 168 8.61 -6.86 3.19
N TRP A 169 7.50 -7.10 2.47
CA TRP A 169 6.14 -6.81 2.95
C TRP A 169 5.38 -8.08 3.32
N CYS A 170 5.05 -8.94 2.38
CA CYS A 170 4.29 -10.16 2.61
C CYS A 170 4.50 -11.16 1.47
N PRO A 171 5.12 -12.33 1.70
CA PRO A 171 5.32 -13.35 0.67
C PRO A 171 4.00 -13.85 0.03
N GLU A 172 2.91 -13.91 0.79
CA GLU A 172 1.60 -14.33 0.26
C GLU A 172 1.07 -13.32 -0.76
N VAL A 173 1.19 -12.02 -0.46
CA VAL A 173 0.76 -10.94 -1.37
C VAL A 173 1.67 -10.92 -2.60
N ALA A 174 2.99 -10.97 -2.43
CA ALA A 174 3.94 -10.98 -3.53
C ALA A 174 3.72 -12.13 -4.52
N LEU A 175 3.36 -13.33 -4.06
CA LEU A 175 2.97 -14.42 -4.95
C LEU A 175 1.66 -14.11 -5.68
N SER A 176 0.68 -13.54 -5.00
CA SER A 176 -0.62 -13.22 -5.61
C SER A 176 -0.50 -12.14 -6.69
N GLU A 177 0.34 -11.12 -6.49
CA GLU A 177 0.63 -10.08 -7.48
C GLU A 177 1.10 -10.67 -8.83
N TRP A 178 1.90 -11.73 -8.79
CA TRP A 178 2.43 -12.38 -10.00
C TRP A 178 1.58 -13.53 -10.53
N GLU A 179 0.61 -14.01 -9.76
CA GLU A 179 -0.43 -14.96 -10.24
C GLU A 179 -1.55 -14.24 -10.97
N SER A 180 -1.88 -13.01 -10.54
CA SER A 180 -2.96 -12.20 -11.13
C SER A 180 -2.60 -11.76 -12.55
N SER A 181 -3.59 -11.78 -13.44
CA SER A 181 -3.48 -11.11 -14.74
C SER A 181 -3.55 -9.60 -14.51
N PRO A 182 -2.50 -8.83 -14.81
CA PRO A 182 -2.52 -7.39 -14.61
C PRO A 182 -3.63 -6.73 -15.45
N VAL A 183 -4.20 -5.67 -14.91
CA VAL A 183 -5.21 -4.88 -15.59
C VAL A 183 -4.60 -3.59 -16.15
N ILE A 184 -5.07 -3.20 -17.31
CA ILE A 184 -4.77 -1.94 -18.00
C ILE A 184 -6.11 -1.24 -18.24
N TYR A 185 -6.19 0.06 -17.95
CA TYR A 185 -7.33 0.87 -18.36
C TYR A 185 -7.05 1.46 -19.74
N ARG A 186 -7.94 1.23 -20.70
CA ARG A 186 -7.82 1.74 -22.06
C ARG A 186 -9.18 2.03 -22.67
N GLY A 187 -9.37 3.23 -23.23
CA GLY A 187 -10.59 3.58 -23.93
C GLY A 187 -11.86 3.46 -23.11
N GLY A 188 -11.80 3.71 -21.82
CA GLY A 188 -12.96 3.60 -20.91
C GLY A 188 -13.19 2.21 -20.33
N VAL A 189 -12.37 1.19 -20.66
CA VAL A 189 -12.55 -0.19 -20.22
C VAL A 189 -11.31 -0.74 -19.50
N TYR A 190 -11.54 -1.69 -18.60
CA TYR A 190 -10.49 -2.43 -17.91
C TYR A 190 -10.19 -3.73 -18.66
N GLU A 191 -8.98 -3.84 -19.19
CA GLU A 191 -8.52 -4.97 -19.99
C GLU A 191 -7.50 -5.79 -19.20
N LYS A 192 -7.66 -7.12 -19.18
CA LYS A 192 -6.66 -8.02 -18.60
C LYS A 192 -5.51 -8.25 -19.60
N ALA A 193 -4.29 -8.07 -19.13
CA ALA A 193 -3.08 -8.40 -19.88
C ALA A 193 -2.47 -9.73 -19.36
N PRO A 194 -1.65 -10.42 -20.17
CA PRO A 194 -0.91 -11.58 -19.69
C PRO A 194 0.06 -11.20 -18.57
N THR A 195 0.26 -12.11 -17.61
CA THR A 195 1.30 -11.96 -16.59
C THR A 195 2.68 -11.79 -17.25
N PHE A 196 3.53 -10.95 -16.66
CA PHE A 196 4.85 -10.60 -17.20
C PHE A 196 4.83 -9.97 -18.59
N SER A 197 3.69 -9.41 -19.06
CA SER A 197 3.60 -8.70 -20.34
C SER A 197 4.04 -7.25 -20.24
N GLY A 198 4.15 -6.57 -21.40
CA GLY A 198 4.49 -5.15 -21.46
C GLY A 198 5.90 -4.82 -21.00
N MET A 199 6.84 -5.76 -21.16
CA MET A 199 8.25 -5.54 -20.84
C MET A 199 8.78 -4.28 -21.54
N GLU A 200 9.42 -3.41 -20.76
CA GLU A 200 10.13 -2.25 -21.25
C GLU A 200 11.35 -1.95 -20.37
N ASP A 201 12.38 -1.39 -20.97
CA ASP A 201 13.51 -0.83 -20.24
C ASP A 201 13.20 0.63 -19.92
N TYR A 202 12.99 0.92 -18.64
CA TYR A 202 12.64 2.24 -18.15
C TYR A 202 13.80 2.89 -17.40
N HIS A 203 14.07 4.17 -17.70
CA HIS A 203 15.15 4.92 -17.04
C HIS A 203 14.60 5.72 -15.87
N PHE A 204 14.84 5.22 -14.66
CA PHE A 204 14.47 5.88 -13.41
C PHE A 204 15.48 6.96 -13.03
N PRO A 205 15.06 8.00 -12.27
CA PRO A 205 15.97 9.00 -11.75
C PRO A 205 16.93 8.44 -10.71
N GLY A 206 18.04 9.17 -10.51
CA GLY A 206 19.04 8.91 -9.46
C GLY A 206 19.74 7.55 -9.59
N PRO A 207 19.99 6.88 -8.46
CA PRO A 207 20.82 5.67 -8.44
C PRO A 207 20.13 4.42 -8.98
N LEU A 208 18.83 4.48 -9.29
CA LEU A 208 18.13 3.34 -9.89
C LEU A 208 18.58 3.11 -11.34
N GLY A 209 18.74 4.19 -12.14
CA GLY A 209 19.10 4.08 -13.54
C GLY A 209 18.12 3.25 -14.36
N GLN A 210 18.62 2.47 -15.33
CA GLN A 210 17.79 1.63 -16.17
C GLN A 210 17.37 0.34 -15.44
N LEU A 211 16.07 0.05 -15.47
CA LEU A 211 15.46 -1.19 -14.97
C LEU A 211 14.47 -1.72 -16.01
N THR A 212 14.46 -3.01 -16.23
CA THR A 212 13.38 -3.65 -16.97
C THR A 212 12.15 -3.74 -16.07
N VAL A 213 10.98 -3.30 -16.56
CA VAL A 213 9.70 -3.36 -15.84
C VAL A 213 8.64 -4.05 -16.69
N CYS A 214 7.60 -4.58 -16.06
CA CYS A 214 6.46 -5.21 -16.72
C CYS A 214 5.16 -4.91 -15.97
N HIS A 215 4.03 -5.14 -16.61
CA HIS A 215 2.71 -4.89 -16.03
C HIS A 215 2.52 -5.69 -14.72
N VAL A 216 1.89 -5.02 -13.75
CA VAL A 216 1.44 -5.57 -12.48
C VAL A 216 0.00 -5.16 -12.22
N ASP A 217 -0.74 -6.01 -11.50
CA ASP A 217 -2.12 -5.73 -11.08
C ASP A 217 -2.12 -4.89 -9.80
N TYR A 218 -2.22 -3.55 -9.98
CA TYR A 218 -2.21 -2.59 -8.88
C TYR A 218 -3.43 -1.69 -8.90
N GLU A 219 -3.90 -1.33 -7.70
CA GLU A 219 -5.13 -0.57 -7.44
C GLU A 219 -5.25 0.76 -8.19
N PRO A 220 -4.16 1.54 -8.39
CA PRO A 220 -4.24 2.81 -9.12
C PRO A 220 -4.83 2.71 -10.52
N VAL A 221 -4.65 1.57 -11.18
CA VAL A 221 -5.21 1.36 -12.53
C VAL A 221 -6.73 1.36 -12.51
N TYR A 222 -7.32 0.92 -11.38
CA TYR A 222 -8.77 0.89 -11.19
C TYR A 222 -9.31 2.22 -10.66
N THR A 223 -8.56 2.87 -9.77
CA THR A 223 -9.08 4.01 -9.00
C THR A 223 -8.83 5.35 -9.68
N LEU A 224 -7.65 5.59 -10.28
CA LEU A 224 -7.35 6.87 -10.96
C LEU A 224 -8.42 7.28 -11.99
N PRO A 225 -8.95 6.37 -12.86
CA PRO A 225 -10.01 6.73 -13.81
C PRO A 225 -11.33 7.17 -13.15
N ARG A 226 -11.54 6.87 -11.86
CA ARG A 226 -12.73 7.29 -11.12
C ARG A 226 -12.62 8.69 -10.52
N PHE A 227 -11.39 9.21 -10.40
CA PHE A 227 -11.11 10.50 -9.77
C PHE A 227 -10.53 11.54 -10.74
N ILE A 228 -10.22 11.14 -11.98
CA ILE A 228 -9.68 12.04 -13.01
C ILE A 228 -10.61 12.02 -14.23
N ASP A 229 -11.50 13.03 -14.27
CA ASP A 229 -12.45 13.22 -15.37
C ASP A 229 -11.98 14.34 -16.31
N LYS A 230 -10.93 14.03 -17.10
CA LYS A 230 -10.34 14.98 -18.08
C LYS A 230 -9.98 14.31 -19.40
N GLY A 231 -10.79 13.31 -19.80
CA GLY A 231 -10.57 12.56 -21.03
C GLY A 231 -9.47 11.50 -20.91
N LEU A 232 -9.18 11.03 -19.69
CA LEU A 232 -8.21 9.97 -19.42
C LEU A 232 -8.56 8.71 -20.23
N ASN A 233 -7.63 8.28 -21.08
CA ASN A 233 -7.83 7.17 -22.01
C ASN A 233 -6.95 5.96 -21.72
N TYR A 234 -5.87 6.13 -20.95
CA TYR A 234 -4.93 5.05 -20.67
C TYR A 234 -4.34 5.16 -19.27
N VAL A 235 -4.36 4.04 -18.51
CA VAL A 235 -3.61 3.89 -17.25
C VAL A 235 -2.98 2.51 -17.21
N ASP A 236 -1.69 2.44 -16.92
CA ASP A 236 -0.99 1.20 -16.60
C ASP A 236 -0.06 1.38 -15.38
N CYS A 237 0.28 0.26 -14.76
CA CYS A 237 1.31 0.20 -13.74
C CYS A 237 2.33 -0.89 -14.07
N LYS A 238 3.63 -0.56 -13.94
CA LYS A 238 4.72 -1.52 -14.17
C LYS A 238 5.76 -1.46 -13.07
N ILE A 239 6.29 -2.63 -12.74
CA ILE A 239 7.34 -2.84 -11.73
C ILE A 239 8.40 -3.82 -12.27
N PRO A 240 9.60 -3.89 -11.68
CA PRO A 240 10.56 -4.92 -12.01
C PRO A 240 10.00 -6.32 -11.78
N PRO A 241 10.15 -7.26 -12.74
CA PRO A 241 9.58 -8.60 -12.61
C PRO A 241 10.27 -9.38 -11.48
N ASP A 242 9.47 -10.04 -10.64
CA ASP A 242 10.00 -11.02 -9.67
C ASP A 242 10.13 -12.39 -10.35
N LEU A 243 11.33 -12.66 -10.89
CA LEU A 243 11.62 -13.90 -11.60
C LEU A 243 11.60 -15.13 -10.69
N ILE A 244 11.83 -14.95 -9.38
CA ILE A 244 11.77 -16.04 -8.40
C ILE A 244 10.30 -16.39 -8.15
N ALA A 245 9.43 -15.40 -7.88
CA ALA A 245 7.99 -15.62 -7.77
C ALA A 245 7.45 -16.30 -9.03
N GLY A 246 7.82 -15.79 -10.23
CA GLY A 246 7.43 -16.41 -11.51
C GLY A 246 7.86 -17.87 -11.64
N SER A 247 9.06 -18.22 -11.17
CA SER A 247 9.55 -19.60 -11.17
C SER A 247 8.77 -20.48 -10.20
N LEU A 248 8.51 -20.01 -8.99
CA LEU A 248 7.70 -20.72 -7.98
C LEU A 248 6.28 -20.98 -8.49
N ILE A 249 5.68 -20.02 -9.18
CA ILE A 249 4.35 -20.15 -9.80
C ILE A 249 4.38 -21.21 -10.90
N LYS A 250 5.33 -21.12 -11.83
CA LYS A 250 5.48 -22.09 -12.94
C LYS A 250 5.73 -23.52 -12.46
N MET A 251 6.44 -23.70 -11.34
CA MET A 251 6.65 -25.01 -10.70
C MET A 251 5.41 -25.50 -9.94
N GLY A 252 4.36 -24.72 -9.82
CA GLY A 252 3.16 -25.06 -9.06
C GLY A 252 3.29 -24.90 -7.54
N LEU A 253 4.40 -24.35 -7.04
CA LEU A 253 4.64 -24.16 -5.61
C LEU A 253 3.78 -23.05 -5.00
N ALA A 254 3.28 -22.12 -5.83
CA ALA A 254 2.32 -21.10 -5.41
C ALA A 254 0.86 -21.59 -5.37
N SER A 255 0.58 -22.81 -5.84
CA SER A 255 -0.79 -23.33 -5.98
C SER A 255 -1.47 -23.55 -4.62
N ARG A 256 -2.74 -23.08 -4.52
CA ARG A 256 -3.64 -23.38 -3.38
C ARG A 256 -4.37 -24.72 -3.55
N LYS A 257 -4.30 -25.33 -4.76
CA LYS A 257 -4.90 -26.63 -5.02
C LYS A 257 -4.10 -27.73 -4.32
N THR A 258 -4.77 -28.48 -3.44
CA THR A 258 -4.09 -29.55 -2.70
C THR A 258 -3.60 -30.67 -3.58
N VAL A 259 -2.40 -31.15 -3.32
CA VAL A 259 -1.81 -32.38 -3.88
C VAL A 259 -1.65 -33.43 -2.78
N LYS A 260 -1.63 -34.72 -3.17
CA LYS A 260 -1.45 -35.83 -2.22
C LYS A 260 0.02 -36.23 -2.15
N VAL A 261 0.66 -36.05 -1.00
CA VAL A 261 2.07 -36.43 -0.75
C VAL A 261 2.08 -37.51 0.33
N LYS A 262 2.52 -38.71 -0.02
CA LYS A 262 2.53 -39.86 0.92
C LYS A 262 1.22 -40.04 1.70
N GLY A 263 0.08 -39.85 1.03
CA GLY A 263 -1.24 -40.00 1.64
C GLY A 263 -1.83 -38.75 2.29
N VAL A 264 -1.03 -37.72 2.57
CA VAL A 264 -1.46 -36.45 3.19
C VAL A 264 -1.80 -35.43 2.10
N LYS A 265 -2.93 -34.71 2.24
CA LYS A 265 -3.30 -33.58 1.38
C LYS A 265 -2.55 -32.32 1.83
N VAL A 266 -1.78 -31.72 0.94
CA VAL A 266 -1.00 -30.51 1.18
C VAL A 266 -1.25 -29.52 0.08
N ALA A 267 -1.53 -28.24 0.41
CA ALA A 267 -1.48 -27.16 -0.56
C ALA A 267 0.00 -26.72 -0.70
N PRO A 268 0.58 -26.73 -1.92
CA PRO A 268 1.98 -26.38 -2.12
C PRO A 268 2.31 -24.97 -1.58
N ARG A 269 1.40 -24.01 -1.76
CA ARG A 269 1.54 -22.65 -1.25
C ARG A 269 1.66 -22.57 0.26
N ASP A 270 0.85 -23.34 0.99
CA ASP A 270 0.89 -23.36 2.46
C ASP A 270 2.22 -23.91 2.97
N LEU A 271 2.74 -24.94 2.30
CA LEU A 271 4.06 -25.48 2.59
C LEU A 271 5.16 -24.44 2.30
N LEU A 272 5.12 -23.80 1.12
CA LEU A 272 6.09 -22.77 0.74
C LEU A 272 6.11 -21.63 1.77
N LEU A 273 4.96 -21.07 2.11
CA LEU A 273 4.84 -19.96 3.07
C LEU A 273 5.28 -20.37 4.49
N THR A 274 5.15 -21.65 4.86
CA THR A 274 5.62 -22.15 6.15
C THR A 274 7.14 -22.28 6.20
N LEU A 275 7.79 -22.58 5.06
CA LEU A 275 9.24 -22.71 4.95
C LEU A 275 9.96 -21.35 4.87
N LEU A 276 9.26 -20.31 4.42
CA LEU A 276 9.84 -18.97 4.35
C LEU A 276 9.90 -18.32 5.73
N PRO A 277 10.98 -17.64 6.06
CA PRO A 277 11.03 -16.84 7.29
C PRO A 277 10.01 -15.69 7.18
N HIS A 278 9.39 -15.36 8.29
CA HIS A 278 8.44 -14.26 8.31
C HIS A 278 9.19 -12.92 8.15
N PRO A 279 8.74 -11.99 7.27
CA PRO A 279 9.44 -10.73 7.04
C PRO A 279 9.78 -9.94 8.31
N ALA A 280 8.89 -9.92 9.31
CA ALA A 280 9.13 -9.26 10.59
C ALA A 280 10.22 -9.91 11.47
N ASP A 281 10.71 -11.09 11.12
CA ASP A 281 11.84 -11.75 11.78
C ASP A 281 13.17 -11.43 11.08
N ILE A 282 13.12 -10.94 9.83
CA ILE A 282 14.28 -10.53 9.03
C ILE A 282 14.48 -9.02 9.09
N TYR A 283 13.38 -8.28 8.89
CA TYR A 283 13.41 -6.82 8.74
C TYR A 283 13.01 -6.14 10.04
N GLU A 284 13.94 -5.46 10.67
CA GLU A 284 13.66 -4.64 11.85
C GLU A 284 13.19 -3.24 11.47
N ILE A 285 12.31 -2.66 12.28
CA ILE A 285 11.64 -1.37 12.02
C ILE A 285 12.65 -0.27 11.70
N GLY A 286 13.67 -0.10 12.56
CA GLY A 286 14.67 0.96 12.46
C GLY A 286 15.99 0.49 11.82
N ASN A 287 16.06 -0.68 11.20
CA ASN A 287 17.25 -1.17 10.51
C ASN A 287 17.12 -0.94 9.01
N PRO A 288 17.99 -0.17 8.37
CA PRO A 288 17.94 0.07 6.93
C PRO A 288 18.41 -1.12 6.09
N TYR A 289 19.06 -2.11 6.71
CA TYR A 289 19.62 -3.24 5.96
C TYR A 289 18.58 -4.31 5.55
N PRO A 290 18.63 -4.88 4.35
CA PRO A 290 19.45 -4.41 3.21
C PRO A 290 18.99 -3.03 2.77
N ASN A 291 19.94 -2.13 2.43
CA ASN A 291 19.57 -0.82 1.93
C ASN A 291 19.06 -0.92 0.50
N VAL A 292 17.90 -0.32 0.25
CA VAL A 292 17.22 -0.36 -1.05
C VAL A 292 16.83 1.05 -1.43
N HIS A 293 17.24 1.49 -2.62
CA HIS A 293 16.68 2.68 -3.26
C HIS A 293 15.33 2.33 -3.86
N LEU A 294 14.36 3.23 -3.69
CA LEU A 294 12.97 3.10 -4.13
C LEU A 294 12.61 4.34 -4.94
N CYS A 295 11.95 4.15 -6.07
CA CYS A 295 11.35 5.25 -6.83
C CYS A 295 9.92 4.88 -7.20
N TYR A 296 8.98 5.68 -6.75
CA TYR A 296 7.58 5.64 -7.19
C TYR A 296 7.37 6.83 -8.13
N LEU A 297 7.02 6.56 -9.39
CA LEU A 297 6.94 7.56 -10.45
C LEU A 297 5.64 7.42 -11.22
N GLY A 298 4.99 8.55 -11.50
CA GLY A 298 3.85 8.69 -12.39
C GLY A 298 4.19 9.65 -13.52
N GLU A 299 3.99 9.20 -14.75
CA GLU A 299 4.00 10.03 -15.95
C GLU A 299 2.57 10.42 -16.29
N ILE A 300 2.29 11.70 -16.42
CA ILE A 300 0.98 12.25 -16.77
C ILE A 300 1.13 13.00 -18.09
N GLU A 301 0.57 12.46 -19.16
CA GLU A 301 0.56 13.08 -20.48
C GLU A 301 -0.81 13.70 -20.76
N GLY A 302 -0.80 14.94 -21.24
CA GLY A 302 -2.03 15.63 -21.57
C GLY A 302 -1.79 16.97 -22.23
N GLU A 303 -2.72 17.91 -22.04
CA GLU A 303 -2.69 19.21 -22.67
C GLU A 303 -2.97 20.32 -21.65
N ARG A 304 -2.28 21.45 -21.79
CA ARG A 304 -2.54 22.70 -21.08
C ARG A 304 -2.37 23.88 -22.02
N LYS A 305 -3.42 24.70 -22.17
CA LYS A 305 -3.47 25.87 -23.05
C LYS A 305 -3.08 25.56 -24.51
N GLY A 306 -3.54 24.39 -25.02
CA GLY A 306 -3.26 23.94 -26.39
C GLY A 306 -1.84 23.39 -26.60
N VAL A 307 -1.05 23.23 -25.54
CA VAL A 307 0.30 22.65 -25.58
C VAL A 307 0.28 21.27 -24.97
N ARG A 308 0.84 20.28 -25.68
CA ARG A 308 1.04 18.93 -25.13
C ARG A 308 2.17 18.95 -24.11
N ILE A 309 1.91 18.43 -22.92
CA ILE A 309 2.85 18.38 -21.82
C ILE A 309 2.90 16.97 -21.21
N LEU A 310 4.06 16.64 -20.69
CA LEU A 310 4.32 15.46 -19.89
C LEU A 310 4.84 15.91 -18.53
N HIS A 311 4.17 15.50 -17.48
CA HIS A 311 4.69 15.61 -16.12
C HIS A 311 5.27 14.27 -15.67
N LYS A 312 6.40 14.34 -14.97
CA LYS A 312 6.94 13.22 -14.18
C LYS A 312 6.87 13.59 -12.71
N VAL A 313 5.95 12.97 -12.01
CA VAL A 313 5.80 13.12 -10.56
C VAL A 313 6.42 11.91 -9.88
N TYR A 314 7.34 12.12 -8.95
CA TYR A 314 7.99 10.97 -8.31
C TYR A 314 8.50 11.28 -6.90
N ARG A 315 8.62 10.21 -6.12
CA ARG A 315 9.37 10.18 -4.87
C ARG A 315 10.51 9.19 -5.02
N LEU A 316 11.73 9.67 -4.82
CA LEU A 316 12.95 8.88 -4.77
C LEU A 316 13.44 8.89 -3.32
N THR A 317 13.70 7.72 -2.75
CA THR A 317 14.19 7.57 -1.38
C THR A 317 14.97 6.26 -1.22
N SER A 318 15.54 6.05 -0.06
CA SER A 318 16.15 4.78 0.32
C SER A 318 15.72 4.31 1.71
N ALA A 319 15.95 3.04 2.01
CA ALA A 319 15.69 2.52 3.35
C ALA A 319 16.53 3.25 4.42
N SER A 320 17.76 3.66 4.09
CA SER A 320 18.63 4.43 4.99
C SER A 320 18.08 5.82 5.26
N GLU A 321 17.67 6.56 4.22
CA GLU A 321 17.06 7.89 4.35
C GLU A 321 15.75 7.83 5.15
N ASN A 322 14.93 6.81 4.91
CA ASN A 322 13.69 6.62 5.66
C ASN A 322 13.95 6.38 7.15
N VAL A 323 14.96 5.55 7.49
CA VAL A 323 15.34 5.31 8.89
C VAL A 323 15.92 6.57 9.53
N GLU A 324 16.81 7.29 8.83
CA GLU A 324 17.40 8.52 9.34
C GLU A 324 16.34 9.60 9.63
N LYS A 325 15.41 9.79 8.70
CA LYS A 325 14.41 10.87 8.79
C LYS A 325 13.22 10.53 9.68
N TYR A 326 12.72 9.29 9.61
CA TYR A 326 11.47 8.90 10.25
C TYR A 326 11.63 7.81 11.32
N GLY A 327 12.84 7.29 11.52
CA GLY A 327 13.10 6.19 12.45
C GLY A 327 12.55 4.84 11.99
N VAL A 328 12.01 4.75 10.78
CA VAL A 328 11.37 3.54 10.25
C VAL A 328 11.76 3.29 8.79
N ARG A 329 12.01 2.04 8.45
CA ARG A 329 12.36 1.61 7.10
C ARG A 329 11.23 1.86 6.07
N TRP A 330 9.99 1.62 6.48
CA TRP A 330 8.79 1.71 5.61
C TRP A 330 8.03 3.02 5.84
N ALA A 331 8.74 4.15 5.79
CA ALA A 331 8.14 5.46 5.91
C ALA A 331 7.11 5.73 4.80
N ASP A 332 7.31 5.12 3.61
CA ASP A 332 6.37 5.25 2.48
C ASP A 332 4.97 4.67 2.77
N VAL A 333 4.86 3.79 3.77
CA VAL A 333 3.57 3.29 4.27
C VAL A 333 3.16 4.02 5.53
N SER A 334 4.06 4.13 6.50
CA SER A 334 3.71 4.56 7.86
C SER A 334 3.44 6.06 7.97
N VAL A 335 4.11 6.90 7.19
CA VAL A 335 3.90 8.35 7.21
C VAL A 335 2.55 8.73 6.59
N PRO A 336 2.17 8.25 5.38
CA PRO A 336 0.84 8.54 4.84
C PRO A 336 -0.29 8.08 5.76
N VAL A 337 -0.20 6.88 6.34
CA VAL A 337 -1.19 6.38 7.30
C VAL A 337 -1.28 7.27 8.55
N ALA A 338 -0.15 7.75 9.07
CA ALA A 338 -0.13 8.66 10.21
C ALA A 338 -0.75 10.01 9.88
N VAL A 339 -0.47 10.56 8.69
CA VAL A 339 -1.08 11.80 8.21
C VAL A 339 -2.58 11.66 8.04
N VAL A 340 -3.06 10.58 7.38
CA VAL A 340 -4.50 10.30 7.28
C VAL A 340 -5.14 10.13 8.65
N THR A 341 -4.45 9.46 9.58
CA THR A 341 -4.94 9.32 10.97
C THR A 341 -5.14 10.70 11.62
N LEU A 342 -4.18 11.62 11.48
CA LEU A 342 -4.31 12.99 11.99
C LEU A 342 -5.46 13.75 11.32
N MET A 343 -5.61 13.64 10.01
CA MET A 343 -6.70 14.29 9.28
C MET A 343 -8.09 13.77 9.71
N LEU A 344 -8.20 12.48 10.04
CA LEU A 344 -9.42 11.92 10.62
C LEU A 344 -9.67 12.44 12.04
N ILE A 345 -8.63 12.58 12.85
CA ILE A 345 -8.72 13.16 14.20
C ILE A 345 -9.19 14.62 14.15
N SER A 346 -8.68 15.38 13.17
CA SER A 346 -9.00 16.82 12.98
C SER A 346 -10.29 17.06 12.24
N GLY A 347 -10.96 16.01 11.70
CA GLY A 347 -12.17 16.15 10.90
C GLY A 347 -11.95 16.81 9.53
N GLU A 348 -10.76 16.66 8.96
CA GLU A 348 -10.38 17.26 7.66
C GLU A 348 -10.86 16.44 6.46
N ILE A 349 -11.38 15.24 6.68
CA ILE A 349 -11.87 14.35 5.61
C ILE A 349 -13.36 14.12 5.82
N GLU A 350 -14.17 14.54 4.85
CA GLU A 350 -15.62 14.31 4.85
C GLU A 350 -15.95 12.80 4.89
N PRO A 351 -17.14 12.43 5.42
CA PRO A 351 -17.59 11.03 5.40
C PRO A 351 -17.61 10.44 3.98
N GLY A 352 -17.14 9.20 3.85
CA GLY A 352 -17.08 8.51 2.56
C GLY A 352 -15.98 7.48 2.46
N ILE A 353 -15.62 7.08 1.23
CA ILE A 353 -14.52 6.16 0.95
C ILE A 353 -13.56 6.82 -0.05
N TYR A 354 -12.27 6.84 0.31
CA TYR A 354 -11.25 7.57 -0.43
C TYR A 354 -9.96 6.77 -0.58
N PRO A 355 -9.51 6.45 -1.81
CA PRO A 355 -8.11 6.14 -2.08
C PRO A 355 -7.25 7.42 -1.97
N PRO A 356 -5.92 7.36 -2.04
CA PRO A 356 -5.05 8.54 -1.92
C PRO A 356 -5.42 9.70 -2.86
N GLU A 357 -5.76 9.40 -4.11
CA GLU A 357 -6.21 10.38 -5.10
C GLU A 357 -7.61 10.93 -4.81
N GLY A 358 -8.38 10.30 -3.94
CA GLY A 358 -9.68 10.78 -3.48
C GLY A 358 -9.61 11.74 -2.31
N LEU A 359 -8.48 11.77 -1.59
CA LEU A 359 -8.29 12.61 -0.42
C LEU A 359 -8.25 14.11 -0.78
N PRO A 360 -8.62 15.01 0.16
CA PRO A 360 -8.53 16.44 -0.05
C PRO A 360 -7.08 16.89 -0.30
N GLN A 361 -6.90 17.99 -1.06
CA GLN A 361 -5.54 18.53 -1.34
C GLN A 361 -4.73 18.86 -0.09
N GLN A 362 -5.38 19.09 1.04
CA GLN A 362 -4.73 19.26 2.34
C GLN A 362 -3.84 18.06 2.70
N PHE A 363 -4.16 16.86 2.23
CA PHE A 363 -3.31 15.66 2.42
C PHE A 363 -1.88 15.86 1.93
N LEU A 364 -1.69 16.47 0.76
CA LEU A 364 -0.35 16.75 0.21
C LEU A 364 0.43 17.76 1.05
N LYS A 365 -0.26 18.79 1.58
CA LYS A 365 0.35 19.77 2.48
C LYS A 365 0.77 19.12 3.79
N ASN A 366 -0.13 18.32 4.37
CA ASN A 366 0.17 17.61 5.61
C ASN A 366 1.32 16.60 5.44
N LEU A 367 1.44 15.93 4.27
CA LEU A 367 2.61 15.11 3.95
C LEU A 367 3.89 15.93 3.88
N ALA A 368 3.86 17.11 3.23
CA ALA A 368 5.01 18.00 3.13
C ALA A 368 5.46 18.52 4.51
N ASP A 369 4.53 18.82 5.42
CA ASP A 369 4.83 19.22 6.80
C ASP A 369 5.58 18.10 7.57
N TRP A 370 5.36 16.85 7.20
CA TRP A 370 6.15 15.70 7.68
C TRP A 370 7.45 15.50 6.89
N GLY A 371 7.74 16.39 5.91
CA GLY A 371 8.87 16.28 4.99
C GLY A 371 8.74 15.12 4.00
N PHE A 372 7.52 14.61 3.78
CA PHE A 372 7.24 13.58 2.80
C PHE A 372 6.81 14.24 1.50
N GLU A 373 7.79 14.49 0.62
CA GLU A 373 7.62 15.31 -0.56
C GLU A 373 7.74 14.50 -1.85
N PHE A 374 7.10 15.01 -2.91
CA PHE A 374 7.20 14.51 -4.27
C PHE A 374 7.85 15.58 -5.16
N GLN A 375 8.66 15.13 -6.10
CA GLN A 375 9.20 15.97 -7.16
C GLN A 375 8.23 15.97 -8.34
N ASN A 376 8.12 17.10 -9.04
CA ASN A 376 7.37 17.22 -10.28
C ASN A 376 8.23 17.93 -11.33
N VAL A 377 8.44 17.28 -12.46
CA VAL A 377 9.20 17.82 -13.58
C VAL A 377 8.28 17.86 -14.80
N GLU A 378 8.19 19.02 -15.43
CA GLU A 378 7.34 19.25 -16.61
C GLU A 378 8.19 19.29 -17.89
N TYR A 379 7.70 18.66 -18.95
CA TYR A 379 8.30 18.65 -20.29
C TYR A 379 7.25 19.05 -21.31
N ASN A 380 7.62 19.96 -22.23
CA ASN A 380 6.84 20.17 -23.45
C ASN A 380 7.16 19.04 -24.41
N ILE A 381 6.13 18.39 -24.94
CA ILE A 381 6.27 17.33 -25.94
C ILE A 381 5.65 17.78 -27.26
N GLN A 382 6.40 17.58 -28.34
CA GLN A 382 5.96 17.96 -29.69
C GLN A 382 4.93 17.00 -30.26
#